data_ae74e97d96032eb36d6d7c9301d36415
#
_entry.id   ae74e97d96032eb36d6d7c9301d36415
#
_cell.length_a   1.000
_cell.length_b   1.000
_cell.length_c   1.000
_cell.angle_alpha   90.00
_cell.angle_beta   90.00
_cell.angle_gamma   90.00
#
_symmetry.space_group_name_H-M   'P 1'
#
loop_
_entity.id
_entity.type
_entity.pdbx_description
1 polymer ?
#
loop_
_entity_poly.entity_id
_entity_poly.type
_entity_poly.pdbx_seq_one_letter_code
_entity_poly.pdbx_strand_id
1 'polypeptide(L)'
;MFAFEHSSIKPDGLILGKALGGGLLPISCFLSTSEVMQWFAPGSHGSTFGGYPLAAAIGKRSLEVIEEEKLVENSNQQGNYFLAELKKIESPILKQIRGKGLWIGVEIDTKIIDGRNICKYLLKKGILCKETHTSIIRFAPPLIIEKKDIDWTVQTFKETLKEIEENQIHK
;
A
#
# COMPACT_ATOMS: atom_id res chain seq x y z
N MET A 1 2.77 -11.30 -8.11
CA MET A 1 3.19 -9.88 -8.34
C MET A 1 1.97 -8.99 -8.56
N PHE A 2 1.04 -9.35 -9.42
CA PHE A 2 -0.12 -8.54 -9.79
C PHE A 2 -1.38 -8.95 -9.03
N ALA A 3 -2.27 -7.98 -8.76
CA ALA A 3 -3.47 -8.21 -7.95
C ALA A 3 -4.43 -9.26 -8.54
N PHE A 4 -4.54 -9.35 -9.87
CA PHE A 4 -5.43 -10.32 -10.53
C PHE A 4 -5.03 -11.79 -10.26
N GLU A 5 -3.77 -12.05 -9.94
CA GLU A 5 -3.28 -13.41 -9.62
C GLU A 5 -3.99 -14.02 -8.40
N HIS A 6 -4.56 -13.17 -7.52
CA HIS A 6 -5.33 -13.61 -6.35
C HIS A 6 -6.77 -14.01 -6.67
N SER A 7 -7.26 -13.72 -7.87
CA SER A 7 -8.66 -13.91 -8.24
C SER A 7 -8.86 -15.06 -9.21
N SER A 8 -7.80 -15.78 -9.58
CA SER A 8 -7.82 -16.88 -10.58
C SER A 8 -8.45 -16.47 -11.91
N ILE A 9 -8.39 -15.19 -12.27
CA ILE A 9 -8.86 -14.64 -13.55
C ILE A 9 -7.68 -14.35 -14.45
N LYS A 10 -7.91 -14.40 -15.76
CA LYS A 10 -6.97 -13.93 -16.77
C LYS A 10 -7.57 -12.70 -17.42
N PRO A 11 -7.10 -11.48 -17.12
CA PRO A 11 -7.64 -10.26 -17.69
C PRO A 11 -7.30 -10.16 -19.19
N ASP A 12 -8.19 -9.58 -19.98
CA ASP A 12 -7.95 -9.27 -21.39
C ASP A 12 -7.08 -8.03 -21.55
N GLY A 13 -7.12 -7.14 -20.58
CA GLY A 13 -6.27 -5.95 -20.52
C GLY A 13 -5.74 -5.68 -19.11
N LEU A 14 -4.47 -5.31 -19.01
CA LEU A 14 -3.81 -4.96 -17.77
C LEU A 14 -3.23 -3.55 -17.87
N ILE A 15 -3.63 -2.69 -16.95
CA ILE A 15 -3.11 -1.33 -16.82
C ILE A 15 -2.17 -1.29 -15.63
N LEU A 16 -0.92 -0.92 -15.88
CA LEU A 16 0.10 -0.73 -14.85
C LEU A 16 0.51 0.74 -14.78
N GLY A 17 0.83 1.20 -13.57
CA GLY A 17 1.27 2.58 -13.34
C GLY A 17 1.77 2.76 -11.91
N LYS A 18 1.80 4.00 -11.43
CA LYS A 18 2.22 4.32 -10.05
C LYS A 18 3.60 3.74 -9.70
N ALA A 19 3.65 2.68 -8.90
CA ALA A 19 4.87 2.03 -8.45
C ALA A 19 5.75 1.47 -9.60
N LEU A 20 5.20 1.31 -10.81
CA LEU A 20 5.98 0.88 -11.98
C LEU A 20 7.17 1.81 -12.25
N GLY A 21 7.04 3.10 -11.94
CA GLY A 21 8.11 4.07 -12.08
C GLY A 21 9.16 4.05 -10.98
N GLY A 22 9.12 3.10 -10.04
CA GLY A 22 10.10 2.96 -8.96
C GLY A 22 10.21 4.19 -8.04
N GLY A 23 9.23 5.10 -8.06
CA GLY A 23 9.30 6.38 -7.36
C GLY A 23 10.20 7.44 -8.02
N LEU A 24 10.82 7.11 -9.16
CA LEU A 24 11.79 7.97 -9.86
C LEU A 24 11.16 8.75 -11.01
N LEU A 25 10.35 8.08 -11.85
CA LEU A 25 9.77 8.68 -13.05
C LEU A 25 8.34 8.19 -13.28
N PRO A 26 7.40 9.09 -13.64
CA PRO A 26 6.05 8.66 -13.99
C PRO A 26 6.06 7.80 -15.26
N ILE A 27 5.51 6.60 -15.15
CA ILE A 27 5.29 5.69 -16.27
C ILE A 27 4.01 4.90 -16.04
N SER A 28 3.31 4.62 -17.12
CA SER A 28 2.21 3.66 -17.16
C SER A 28 2.28 2.85 -18.44
N CYS A 29 1.70 1.69 -18.44
CA CYS A 29 1.53 0.88 -19.65
C CYS A 29 0.17 0.18 -19.64
N PHE A 30 -0.32 -0.10 -20.84
CA PHE A 30 -1.44 -0.97 -21.09
C PHE A 30 -0.92 -2.21 -21.84
N LEU A 31 -1.25 -3.36 -21.31
CA LEU A 31 -0.87 -4.67 -21.84
C LEU A 31 -2.14 -5.41 -22.23
N SER A 32 -2.16 -6.01 -23.41
CA SER A 32 -3.27 -6.82 -23.87
C SER A 32 -2.83 -7.84 -24.91
N THR A 33 -3.77 -8.63 -25.42
CA THR A 33 -3.52 -9.59 -26.49
C THR A 33 -3.32 -8.86 -27.83
N SER A 34 -2.64 -9.51 -28.77
CA SER A 34 -2.46 -8.96 -30.12
C SER A 34 -3.78 -8.66 -30.82
N GLU A 35 -4.83 -9.46 -30.53
CA GLU A 35 -6.18 -9.26 -31.06
C GLU A 35 -6.78 -7.92 -30.62
N VAL A 36 -6.57 -7.52 -29.37
CA VAL A 36 -7.01 -6.20 -28.86
C VAL A 36 -6.10 -5.09 -29.39
N MET A 37 -4.78 -5.31 -29.33
CA MET A 37 -3.81 -4.28 -29.70
C MET A 37 -3.78 -3.94 -31.19
N GLN A 38 -4.27 -4.80 -32.09
CA GLN A 38 -4.36 -4.51 -33.53
C GLN A 38 -5.25 -3.29 -33.88
N TRP A 39 -6.14 -2.89 -32.96
CA TRP A 39 -6.99 -1.71 -33.16
C TRP A 39 -6.23 -0.39 -33.01
N PHE A 40 -5.01 -0.41 -32.48
CA PHE A 40 -4.09 0.73 -32.48
C PHE A 40 -3.39 0.83 -33.85
N ALA A 41 -4.03 1.56 -34.76
CA ALA A 41 -3.45 1.83 -36.06
C ALA A 41 -2.53 3.07 -36.04
N PRO A 42 -1.56 3.19 -36.98
CA PRO A 42 -0.75 4.40 -37.10
C PRO A 42 -1.60 5.67 -37.16
N GLY A 43 -1.31 6.64 -36.27
CA GLY A 43 -2.05 7.91 -36.17
C GLY A 43 -3.30 7.87 -35.32
N SER A 44 -3.79 6.69 -34.84
CA SER A 44 -4.99 6.60 -34.00
C SER A 44 -4.72 6.95 -32.54
N HIS A 45 -3.47 6.86 -32.09
CA HIS A 45 -3.05 7.15 -30.72
C HIS A 45 -1.63 7.73 -30.72
N GLY A 46 -1.38 8.69 -29.81
CA GLY A 46 -0.07 9.28 -29.62
C GLY A 46 0.06 9.93 -28.25
N SER A 47 1.30 10.02 -27.80
CA SER A 47 1.67 10.72 -26.58
C SER A 47 3.09 11.29 -26.75
N THR A 48 3.33 12.52 -26.31
CA THR A 48 4.66 13.15 -26.38
C THR A 48 5.72 12.33 -25.66
N PHE A 49 5.38 11.73 -24.53
CA PHE A 49 6.28 10.90 -23.72
C PHE A 49 6.02 9.39 -23.87
N GLY A 50 5.13 8.99 -24.79
CA GLY A 50 4.86 7.59 -25.06
C GLY A 50 6.11 6.88 -25.59
N GLY A 51 6.49 5.76 -24.98
CA GLY A 51 7.69 5.02 -25.35
C GLY A 51 9.02 5.70 -24.96
N TYR A 52 9.00 6.66 -24.04
CA TYR A 52 10.22 7.34 -23.57
C TYR A 52 11.24 6.34 -23.00
N PRO A 53 12.43 6.19 -23.65
CA PRO A 53 13.34 5.09 -23.33
C PRO A 53 13.81 5.05 -21.88
N LEU A 54 14.06 6.22 -21.27
CA LEU A 54 14.48 6.29 -19.87
C LEU A 54 13.39 5.78 -18.94
N ALA A 55 12.13 6.17 -19.17
CA ALA A 55 11.01 5.71 -18.36
C ALA A 55 10.82 4.19 -18.52
N ALA A 56 10.96 3.67 -19.74
CA ALA A 56 10.88 2.22 -19.99
C ALA A 56 12.00 1.45 -19.27
N ALA A 57 13.24 1.97 -19.28
CA ALA A 57 14.37 1.38 -18.57
C ALA A 57 14.14 1.37 -17.06
N ILE A 58 13.64 2.47 -16.48
CA ILE A 58 13.30 2.56 -15.05
C ILE A 58 12.18 1.58 -14.70
N GLY A 59 11.09 1.53 -15.47
CA GLY A 59 9.99 0.62 -15.24
C GLY A 59 10.43 -0.85 -15.29
N LYS A 60 11.24 -1.21 -16.27
CA LYS A 60 11.84 -2.55 -16.36
C LYS A 60 12.68 -2.85 -15.11
N ARG A 61 13.60 -1.95 -14.74
CA ARG A 61 14.45 -2.15 -13.57
C ARG A 61 13.67 -2.25 -12.27
N SER A 62 12.58 -1.50 -12.14
CA SER A 62 11.70 -1.60 -10.96
C SER A 62 11.09 -2.99 -10.80
N LEU A 63 10.69 -3.64 -11.89
CA LEU A 63 10.18 -5.00 -11.85
C LEU A 63 11.28 -6.02 -11.52
N GLU A 64 12.46 -5.87 -12.14
CA GLU A 64 13.63 -6.72 -11.87
C GLU A 64 14.02 -6.68 -10.38
N VAL A 65 14.07 -5.51 -9.77
CA VAL A 65 14.37 -5.36 -8.33
C VAL A 65 13.34 -6.09 -7.46
N ILE A 66 12.05 -6.00 -7.80
CA ILE A 66 10.99 -6.71 -7.05
C ILE A 66 11.22 -8.22 -7.08
N GLU A 67 11.67 -8.77 -8.22
CA GLU A 67 11.95 -10.21 -8.38
C GLU A 67 13.26 -10.60 -7.71
N GLU A 68 14.36 -9.90 -8.01
CA GLU A 68 15.70 -10.18 -7.49
C GLU A 68 15.76 -10.14 -5.97
N GLU A 69 15.11 -9.17 -5.35
CA GLU A 69 15.07 -8.98 -3.89
C GLU A 69 13.92 -9.75 -3.23
N LYS A 70 13.14 -10.54 -3.99
CA LYS A 70 12.00 -11.34 -3.49
C LYS A 70 11.00 -10.52 -2.69
N LEU A 71 10.71 -9.31 -3.17
CA LEU A 71 9.88 -8.35 -2.41
C LEU A 71 8.40 -8.78 -2.32
N VAL A 72 7.92 -9.62 -3.24
CA VAL A 72 6.56 -10.21 -3.17
C VAL A 72 6.47 -11.16 -1.98
N GLU A 73 7.47 -12.02 -1.80
CA GLU A 73 7.57 -12.97 -0.69
C GLU A 73 7.73 -12.23 0.65
N ASN A 74 8.61 -11.22 0.69
CA ASN A 74 8.78 -10.39 1.89
C ASN A 74 7.46 -9.68 2.24
N SER A 75 6.79 -9.09 1.27
CA SER A 75 5.48 -8.44 1.48
C SER A 75 4.44 -9.42 2.05
N ASN A 76 4.43 -10.65 1.57
CA ASN A 76 3.50 -11.67 2.10
C ASN A 76 3.86 -12.07 3.53
N GLN A 77 5.12 -12.37 3.79
CA GLN A 77 5.60 -12.81 5.12
C GLN A 77 5.44 -11.71 6.18
N GLN A 78 5.99 -10.53 5.90
CA GLN A 78 5.96 -9.41 6.84
C GLN A 78 4.54 -8.83 6.98
N GLY A 79 3.76 -8.83 5.90
CA GLY A 79 2.38 -8.38 5.93
C GLY A 79 1.48 -9.27 6.77
N ASN A 80 1.61 -10.60 6.67
CA ASN A 80 0.88 -11.55 7.52
C ASN A 80 1.27 -11.38 9.00
N TYR A 81 2.56 -11.21 9.28
CA TYR A 81 3.05 -10.93 10.62
C TYR A 81 2.46 -9.63 11.17
N PHE A 82 2.57 -8.53 10.41
CA PHE A 82 2.05 -7.22 10.82
C PHE A 82 0.55 -7.25 11.08
N LEU A 83 -0.21 -7.89 10.19
CA LEU A 83 -1.66 -8.05 10.34
C LEU A 83 -2.02 -8.84 11.60
N ALA A 84 -1.27 -9.91 11.90
CA ALA A 84 -1.47 -10.72 13.09
C ALA A 84 -1.17 -9.95 14.38
N GLU A 85 -0.08 -9.18 14.41
CA GLU A 85 0.28 -8.38 15.59
C GLU A 85 -0.71 -7.22 15.82
N LEU A 86 -1.14 -6.54 14.77
CA LEU A 86 -2.17 -5.50 14.89
C LEU A 86 -3.49 -6.04 15.45
N LYS A 87 -3.90 -7.24 15.03
CA LYS A 87 -5.15 -7.90 15.52
C LYS A 87 -5.12 -8.29 16.98
N LYS A 88 -3.96 -8.32 17.63
CA LYS A 88 -3.83 -8.57 19.08
C LYS A 88 -4.09 -7.31 19.91
N ILE A 89 -4.19 -6.13 19.27
CA ILE A 89 -4.45 -4.88 19.99
C ILE A 89 -5.93 -4.81 20.31
N GLU A 90 -6.24 -4.75 21.60
CA GLU A 90 -7.57 -4.51 22.11
C GLU A 90 -7.74 -3.00 22.37
N SER A 91 -8.74 -2.38 21.75
CA SER A 91 -9.07 -0.96 21.91
C SER A 91 -10.49 -0.70 21.43
N PRO A 92 -11.31 0.08 22.15
CA PRO A 92 -12.65 0.46 21.72
C PRO A 92 -12.63 1.34 20.46
N ILE A 93 -11.48 1.92 20.13
CA ILE A 93 -11.28 2.74 18.92
C ILE A 93 -11.28 1.85 17.66
N LEU A 94 -10.86 0.59 17.78
CA LEU A 94 -10.69 -0.33 16.64
C LEU A 94 -12.00 -1.06 16.30
N LYS A 95 -12.41 -1.00 15.03
CA LYS A 95 -13.57 -1.75 14.51
C LYS A 95 -13.16 -2.98 13.72
N GLN A 96 -12.24 -2.81 12.77
CA GLN A 96 -11.80 -3.88 11.90
C GLN A 96 -10.36 -3.66 11.44
N ILE A 97 -9.61 -4.76 11.33
CA ILE A 97 -8.27 -4.75 10.75
C ILE A 97 -8.23 -5.76 9.62
N ARG A 98 -7.90 -5.29 8.41
CA ARG A 98 -7.83 -6.09 7.19
C ARG A 98 -6.64 -5.69 6.34
N GLY A 99 -6.17 -6.61 5.51
CA GLY A 99 -5.05 -6.31 4.62
C GLY A 99 -4.66 -7.49 3.74
N LYS A 100 -3.79 -7.21 2.78
CA LYS A 100 -3.14 -8.18 1.92
C LYS A 100 -1.69 -7.78 1.75
N GLY A 101 -0.76 -8.67 2.08
CA GLY A 101 0.66 -8.31 2.17
C GLY A 101 0.84 -7.09 3.10
N LEU A 102 1.73 -6.19 2.72
CA LEU A 102 2.02 -4.96 3.47
C LEU A 102 1.01 -3.82 3.26
N TRP A 103 -0.12 -4.08 2.62
CA TRP A 103 -1.19 -3.09 2.50
C TRP A 103 -2.29 -3.39 3.51
N ILE A 104 -2.29 -2.65 4.61
CA ILE A 104 -3.18 -2.88 5.75
C ILE A 104 -4.06 -1.66 6.00
N GLY A 105 -5.36 -1.90 6.18
CA GLY A 105 -6.34 -0.93 6.60
C GLY A 105 -6.86 -1.24 8.00
N VAL A 106 -6.80 -0.25 8.87
CA VAL A 106 -7.35 -0.29 10.22
C VAL A 106 -8.56 0.63 10.27
N GLU A 107 -9.73 0.05 10.39
CA GLU A 107 -10.99 0.78 10.53
C GLU A 107 -11.23 1.14 11.99
N ILE A 108 -11.60 2.40 12.23
CA ILE A 108 -11.76 2.98 13.57
C ILE A 108 -13.18 3.49 13.79
N ASP A 109 -13.55 3.65 15.06
CA ASP A 109 -14.80 4.31 15.42
C ASP A 109 -14.64 5.84 15.38
N THR A 110 -15.20 6.45 14.35
CA THR A 110 -15.16 7.90 14.16
C THR A 110 -16.00 8.68 15.18
N LYS A 111 -16.82 7.99 15.98
CA LYS A 111 -17.50 8.63 17.12
C LYS A 111 -16.53 8.96 18.25
N ILE A 112 -15.42 8.23 18.33
CA ILE A 112 -14.37 8.45 19.32
C ILE A 112 -13.33 9.42 18.78
N ILE A 113 -12.76 9.13 17.61
CA ILE A 113 -11.73 9.94 16.98
C ILE A 113 -11.70 9.69 15.48
N ASP A 114 -11.42 10.70 14.66
CA ASP A 114 -11.20 10.50 13.23
C ASP A 114 -9.78 10.00 12.90
N GLY A 115 -9.65 9.35 11.75
CA GLY A 115 -8.38 8.74 11.31
C GLY A 115 -7.27 9.77 11.11
N ARG A 116 -7.60 10.99 10.69
CA ARG A 116 -6.60 12.04 10.48
C ARG A 116 -5.93 12.46 11.78
N ASN A 117 -6.69 12.53 12.87
CA ASN A 117 -6.12 12.86 14.17
C ASN A 117 -5.22 11.74 14.68
N ILE A 118 -5.59 10.46 14.51
CA ILE A 118 -4.69 9.34 14.85
C ILE A 118 -3.41 9.41 14.00
N CYS A 119 -3.52 9.67 12.69
CA CYS A 119 -2.34 9.86 11.84
C CYS A 119 -1.42 10.99 12.31
N LYS A 120 -1.97 12.09 12.87
CA LYS A 120 -1.18 13.17 13.47
C LYS A 120 -0.45 12.75 14.76
N TYR A 121 -1.09 11.95 15.60
CA TYR A 121 -0.43 11.37 16.78
C TYR A 121 0.75 10.46 16.36
N LEU A 122 0.52 9.59 15.40
CA LEU A 122 1.54 8.68 14.87
C LEU A 122 2.69 9.43 14.19
N LEU A 123 2.39 10.50 13.45
CA LEU A 123 3.40 11.37 12.84
C LEU A 123 4.36 11.97 13.88
N LYS A 124 3.84 12.43 15.02
CA LYS A 124 4.68 12.96 16.12
C LYS A 124 5.60 11.90 16.72
N LYS A 125 5.25 10.63 16.57
CA LYS A 125 6.04 9.49 17.03
C LYS A 125 6.87 8.85 15.91
N GLY A 126 6.97 9.50 14.74
CA GLY A 126 7.82 9.06 13.61
C GLY A 126 7.16 8.10 12.62
N ILE A 127 5.87 7.82 12.74
CA ILE A 127 5.15 6.95 11.81
C ILE A 127 4.33 7.79 10.83
N LEU A 128 4.68 7.72 9.54
CA LEU A 128 3.93 8.34 8.46
C LEU A 128 2.90 7.34 7.90
N CYS A 129 1.64 7.60 8.18
CA CYS A 129 0.51 6.87 7.63
C CYS A 129 -0.55 7.83 7.07
N LYS A 130 -1.57 7.30 6.44
CA LYS A 130 -2.60 8.12 5.79
C LYS A 130 -3.99 7.61 6.13
N GLU A 131 -4.89 8.55 6.45
CA GLU A 131 -6.31 8.26 6.54
C GLU A 131 -6.94 8.10 5.14
N THR A 132 -7.93 7.24 5.05
CA THR A 132 -8.78 7.04 3.88
C THR A 132 -10.23 6.98 4.34
N HIS A 133 -11.11 7.73 3.67
CA HIS A 133 -12.54 7.80 4.02
C HIS A 133 -12.80 8.13 5.50
N THR A 134 -11.99 8.97 6.10
CA THR A 134 -12.09 9.47 7.48
C THR A 134 -11.95 8.39 8.56
N SER A 135 -12.41 7.16 8.29
CA SER A 135 -12.52 6.05 9.24
C SER A 135 -11.42 4.98 9.11
N ILE A 136 -10.55 5.06 8.11
CA ILE A 136 -9.56 4.02 7.87
C ILE A 136 -8.15 4.61 7.91
N ILE A 137 -7.30 4.05 8.75
CA ILE A 137 -5.87 4.31 8.75
C ILE A 137 -5.20 3.28 7.85
N ARG A 138 -4.44 3.75 6.87
CA ARG A 138 -3.70 2.88 5.95
C ARG A 138 -2.24 2.81 6.33
N PHE A 139 -1.76 1.61 6.60
CA PHE A 139 -0.35 1.28 6.68
C PHE A 139 0.11 0.68 5.34
N ALA A 140 1.17 1.24 4.77
CA ALA A 140 1.79 0.79 3.53
C ALA A 140 3.30 1.05 3.59
N PRO A 141 4.03 0.29 4.41
CA PRO A 141 5.46 0.46 4.57
C PRO A 141 6.22 0.03 3.31
N PRO A 142 7.51 0.38 3.18
CA PRO A 142 8.37 -0.11 2.11
C PRO A 142 8.37 -1.65 2.04
N LEU A 143 8.47 -2.20 0.83
CA LEU A 143 8.47 -3.66 0.61
C LEU A 143 9.66 -4.38 1.27
N ILE A 144 10.73 -3.64 1.60
CA ILE A 144 11.94 -4.13 2.28
C ILE A 144 11.83 -4.08 3.81
N ILE A 145 10.67 -3.73 4.37
CA ILE A 145 10.52 -3.59 5.84
C ILE A 145 10.94 -4.86 6.56
N GLU A 146 11.58 -4.69 7.70
CA GLU A 146 12.00 -5.78 8.58
C GLU A 146 11.06 -5.94 9.78
N LYS A 147 11.11 -7.11 10.40
CA LYS A 147 10.30 -7.44 11.58
C LYS A 147 10.46 -6.41 12.70
N LYS A 148 11.69 -5.92 12.97
CA LYS A 148 11.94 -4.93 14.03
C LYS A 148 11.16 -3.63 13.86
N ASP A 149 11.01 -3.17 12.60
CA ASP A 149 10.28 -1.95 12.28
C ASP A 149 8.77 -2.15 12.42
N ILE A 150 8.29 -3.36 12.13
CA ILE A 150 6.91 -3.77 12.36
C ILE A 150 6.62 -3.81 13.85
N ASP A 151 7.49 -4.44 14.66
CA ASP A 151 7.34 -4.54 16.12
C ASP A 151 7.27 -3.13 16.74
N TRP A 152 8.17 -2.24 16.33
CA TRP A 152 8.15 -0.85 16.74
C TRP A 152 6.86 -0.13 16.32
N THR A 153 6.41 -0.33 15.10
CA THR A 153 5.17 0.28 14.57
C THR A 153 3.95 -0.18 15.37
N VAL A 154 3.83 -1.48 15.63
CA VAL A 154 2.73 -2.07 16.41
C VAL A 154 2.71 -1.52 17.84
N GLN A 155 3.88 -1.49 18.49
CA GLN A 155 3.99 -0.97 19.85
C GLN A 155 3.64 0.53 19.91
N THR A 156 4.16 1.33 18.99
CA THR A 156 3.86 2.76 18.90
C THR A 156 2.38 3.02 18.62
N PHE A 157 1.76 2.21 17.78
CA PHE A 157 0.33 2.32 17.50
C PHE A 157 -0.51 1.99 18.74
N LYS A 158 -0.18 0.90 19.44
CA LYS A 158 -0.84 0.51 20.70
C LYS A 158 -0.75 1.60 21.76
N GLU A 159 0.44 2.19 21.95
CA GLU A 159 0.65 3.30 22.89
C GLU A 159 -0.14 4.55 22.49
N THR A 160 -0.23 4.82 21.19
CA THR A 160 -1.00 5.94 20.66
C THR A 160 -2.50 5.78 20.95
N LEU A 161 -3.05 4.57 20.78
CA LEU A 161 -4.45 4.32 21.10
C LEU A 161 -4.73 4.52 22.59
N LYS A 162 -3.87 4.01 23.47
CA LYS A 162 -4.01 4.21 24.93
C LYS A 162 -3.96 5.69 25.32
N GLU A 163 -3.02 6.45 24.78
CA GLU A 163 -2.92 7.90 25.02
C GLU A 163 -4.21 8.63 24.62
N ILE A 164 -4.82 8.24 23.51
CA ILE A 164 -6.08 8.81 23.04
C ILE A 164 -7.22 8.45 23.98
N GLU A 165 -7.31 7.20 24.42
CA GLU A 165 -8.32 6.71 25.37
C GLU A 165 -8.25 7.46 26.70
N GLU A 166 -7.06 7.60 27.28
CA GLU A 166 -6.82 8.34 28.51
C GLU A 166 -7.23 9.81 28.40
N ASN A 167 -6.90 10.47 27.30
CA ASN A 167 -7.25 11.87 27.03
C ASN A 167 -8.77 12.09 26.85
N GLN A 168 -9.55 11.05 26.60
CA GLN A 168 -11.01 11.15 26.48
C GLN A 168 -11.75 10.94 27.81
N ILE A 169 -11.16 10.21 28.74
CA ILE A 169 -11.70 10.01 30.10
C ILE A 169 -11.65 11.31 30.91
N HIS A 170 -10.75 12.23 30.55
CA HIS A 170 -10.53 13.50 31.25
C HIS A 170 -11.24 14.70 30.60
N LYS A 171 -12.11 14.46 29.62
CA LYS A 171 -12.99 15.47 29.00
C LYS A 171 -14.44 15.25 29.38
#